data_ee8a22698a1438e40d4145b2fd2b3a8a
#
_entry.id   ee8a22698a1438e40d4145b2fd2b3a8a
#
_cell.length_a   1.000
_cell.length_b   1.000
_cell.length_c   1.000
_cell.angle_alpha   90.00
_cell.angle_beta   90.00
_cell.angle_gamma   90.00
#
_symmetry.space_group_name_H-M   'P 1'
#
loop_
_entity.id
_entity.type
_entity.pdbx_description
1 polymer ?
#
loop_
_entity_poly.entity_id
_entity_poly.type
_entity_poly.pdbx_seq_one_letter_code
_entity_poly.pdbx_strand_id
1 'polypeptide(L)'
;PVSMYDKGDVEDVGLVKFDFLGLRNLTIIEMAQNNIKNTTGDIVDVGKIPLDDQAAYQIFRDANTTAVFQFESTGMKKMLKTAHTTKFEELIAFVSLYRPGPMDNIPDFVARMKGQEFQYIHPLLEGILAPTYGIMVYQEQVMQAAQIIGGYSLGGADLLRRAMGKKKPEEMVKHREIFAEGAAKQGISREKSDEIFNYMEKFAGYGFNKSHAAAYALISYQTAWLKAHYPAEFMAATMSSELDNTDQLKHFYDDCRANGIEFLPPDINESDYRFTPYPNMKIRYALGAIKGTGEAAVESIIAARQSGGKFTGLLDFCERVGKEHMNRRTLEALIRGGAFDSIEPNRAMLLANIDLAMNNADQKAANANQGGLFDMMEDAIEPVQLVDAPMWSESEKLAEEKTVIGFYLSGHPFGPYAQEVRQIAPTKLGRLKPQDSVRLAGFVTAVRTMMGKRGKIAFVSLEDLSGQIEIMVSGQTLENCADYLKSDQVLIIESKVSRDDYGGGDGLRIMANQVMTLQMARERYARSLSLALAPGHDIARLAAILTAHRLPDTPHIPLQLSYSNDKASGKFQVPPKWMVTPSSALFDELEKLLGSRAVRVNW
;
A
#
# COMPACT_ATOMS: atom_id res chain seq x y z
N PRO A 1 19.45 13.54 21.85
CA PRO A 1 20.84 13.93 21.66
C PRO A 1 21.54 12.95 20.73
N VAL A 2 22.40 13.45 19.83
CA VAL A 2 23.21 12.63 18.92
C VAL A 2 24.67 12.93 19.25
N SER A 3 25.52 11.89 19.32
CA SER A 3 26.94 12.07 19.50
C SER A 3 27.55 12.78 18.29
N MET A 4 28.51 13.69 18.53
CA MET A 4 29.31 14.30 17.48
C MET A 4 30.50 13.41 17.06
N TYR A 5 30.79 12.38 17.85
CA TYR A 5 31.86 11.40 17.61
C TYR A 5 31.32 10.17 16.91
N ASP A 6 32.12 9.53 16.10
CA ASP A 6 31.81 8.26 15.51
C ASP A 6 31.80 7.12 16.54
N LYS A 7 31.42 5.93 16.09
CA LYS A 7 31.30 4.76 16.96
C LYS A 7 32.67 4.38 17.62
N GLY A 8 33.75 4.46 16.86
CA GLY A 8 35.09 4.10 17.33
C GLY A 8 35.58 5.08 18.38
N ASP A 9 35.49 6.39 18.11
CA ASP A 9 35.87 7.45 19.03
C ASP A 9 35.13 7.38 20.36
N VAL A 10 33.80 7.04 20.32
CA VAL A 10 32.98 6.87 21.54
C VAL A 10 33.48 5.69 22.39
N GLU A 11 33.85 4.58 21.75
CA GLU A 11 34.42 3.41 22.43
C GLU A 11 35.83 3.73 22.97
N ASP A 12 36.65 4.47 22.23
CA ASP A 12 38.05 4.84 22.62
C ASP A 12 38.10 5.78 23.84
N VAL A 13 37.10 6.64 24.03
CA VAL A 13 36.99 7.48 25.25
C VAL A 13 36.36 6.72 26.43
N GLY A 14 36.12 5.40 26.30
CA GLY A 14 35.68 4.53 27.39
C GLY A 14 34.18 4.53 27.64
N LEU A 15 33.35 5.04 26.71
CA LEU A 15 31.91 4.92 26.80
C LEU A 15 31.45 3.54 26.33
N VAL A 16 30.42 3.00 26.97
CA VAL A 16 29.84 1.70 26.60
C VAL A 16 28.68 1.92 25.66
N LYS A 17 28.74 1.25 24.51
CA LYS A 17 27.65 1.20 23.55
C LYS A 17 26.69 0.10 23.93
N PHE A 18 25.41 0.45 24.11
CA PHE A 18 24.31 -0.50 24.28
C PHE A 18 23.48 -0.53 23.01
N ASP A 19 23.30 -1.72 22.45
CA ASP A 19 22.44 -1.95 21.29
C ASP A 19 21.05 -2.38 21.76
N PHE A 20 20.04 -1.50 21.55
CA PHE A 20 18.63 -1.81 21.81
C PHE A 20 18.00 -2.21 20.49
N LEU A 21 18.01 -3.49 20.16
CA LEU A 21 17.49 -4.04 18.93
C LEU A 21 16.33 -5.00 19.23
N GLY A 22 15.20 -4.74 18.61
CA GLY A 22 14.03 -5.62 18.62
C GLY A 22 13.52 -5.85 17.22
N LEU A 23 12.92 -7.00 16.98
CA LEU A 23 12.25 -7.33 15.71
C LEU A 23 10.73 -7.28 15.92
N ARG A 24 10.09 -6.25 15.38
CA ARG A 24 8.64 -6.11 15.39
C ARG A 24 7.94 -7.31 14.75
N ASN A 25 8.59 -7.96 13.79
CA ASN A 25 8.07 -9.11 13.08
C ASN A 25 7.79 -10.32 13.99
N LEU A 26 8.52 -10.48 15.10
CA LEU A 26 8.21 -11.55 16.07
C LEU A 26 6.87 -11.28 16.77
N THR A 27 6.58 -10.04 17.12
CA THR A 27 5.28 -9.63 17.65
C THR A 27 4.16 -9.82 16.61
N ILE A 28 4.44 -9.49 15.33
CA ILE A 28 3.47 -9.71 14.23
C ILE A 28 3.14 -11.21 14.10
N ILE A 29 4.14 -12.09 14.16
CA ILE A 29 3.94 -13.53 14.10
C ILE A 29 3.08 -14.00 15.28
N GLU A 30 3.38 -13.56 16.50
CA GLU A 30 2.58 -13.89 17.69
C GLU A 30 1.13 -13.41 17.55
N MET A 31 0.93 -12.17 17.11
CA MET A 31 -0.41 -11.64 16.85
C MET A 31 -1.14 -12.44 15.76
N ALA A 32 -0.44 -12.84 14.69
CA ALA A 32 -1.02 -13.66 13.64
C ALA A 32 -1.45 -15.04 14.16
N GLN A 33 -0.63 -15.68 14.98
CA GLN A 33 -0.99 -16.95 15.63
C GLN A 33 -2.24 -16.82 16.52
N ASN A 34 -2.35 -15.74 17.28
CA ASN A 34 -3.52 -15.44 18.09
C ASN A 34 -4.76 -15.18 17.21
N ASN A 35 -4.60 -14.43 16.13
CA ASN A 35 -5.65 -14.20 15.15
C ASN A 35 -6.16 -15.51 14.54
N ILE A 36 -5.25 -16.40 14.10
CA ILE A 36 -5.59 -17.70 13.53
C ILE A 36 -6.40 -18.52 14.53
N LYS A 37 -5.92 -18.61 15.78
CA LYS A 37 -6.63 -19.33 16.82
C LYS A 37 -8.06 -18.80 17.03
N ASN A 38 -8.23 -17.47 17.00
CA ASN A 38 -9.53 -16.84 17.24
C ASN A 38 -10.48 -16.99 16.04
N THR A 39 -9.95 -17.00 14.80
CA THR A 39 -10.75 -17.01 13.57
C THR A 39 -11.09 -18.41 13.10
N THR A 40 -10.11 -19.34 13.17
CA THR A 40 -10.24 -20.71 12.63
C THR A 40 -10.31 -21.79 13.69
N GLY A 41 -9.83 -21.50 14.90
CA GLY A 41 -9.62 -22.49 15.96
C GLY A 41 -8.31 -23.26 15.85
N ASP A 42 -7.52 -23.06 14.80
CA ASP A 42 -6.24 -23.74 14.60
C ASP A 42 -5.17 -23.21 15.57
N ILE A 43 -4.33 -24.12 16.04
CA ILE A 43 -3.15 -23.75 16.84
C ILE A 43 -1.91 -23.96 15.98
N VAL A 44 -1.38 -22.86 15.45
CA VAL A 44 -0.19 -22.88 14.61
C VAL A 44 1.05 -22.65 15.46
N ASP A 45 2.03 -23.54 15.36
CA ASP A 45 3.38 -23.38 15.91
C ASP A 45 4.35 -23.13 14.72
N VAL A 46 4.70 -21.87 14.49
CA VAL A 46 5.60 -21.50 13.37
C VAL A 46 7.00 -22.13 13.48
N GLY A 47 7.40 -22.61 14.65
CA GLY A 47 8.65 -23.35 14.83
C GLY A 47 8.62 -24.78 14.28
N LYS A 48 7.43 -25.31 13.96
CA LYS A 48 7.21 -26.67 13.46
C LYS A 48 6.72 -26.75 12.01
N ILE A 49 6.59 -25.61 11.32
CA ILE A 49 6.17 -25.62 9.91
C ILE A 49 7.25 -26.28 9.04
N PRO A 50 6.87 -27.05 8.01
CA PRO A 50 7.83 -27.65 7.09
C PRO A 50 8.53 -26.60 6.26
N LEU A 51 9.85 -26.76 6.01
CA LEU A 51 10.66 -25.81 5.23
C LEU A 51 10.59 -26.05 3.72
N ASP A 52 9.72 -26.93 3.24
CA ASP A 52 9.52 -27.30 1.84
C ASP A 52 8.10 -27.01 1.33
N ASP A 53 7.34 -26.18 2.06
CA ASP A 53 5.97 -25.81 1.70
C ASP A 53 5.91 -25.03 0.39
N GLN A 54 5.23 -25.60 -0.61
CA GLN A 54 5.18 -25.03 -1.96
C GLN A 54 4.35 -23.74 -2.05
N ALA A 55 3.34 -23.57 -1.18
CA ALA A 55 2.54 -22.35 -1.14
C ALA A 55 3.36 -21.17 -0.59
N ALA A 56 4.19 -21.40 0.44
CA ALA A 56 5.14 -20.40 0.93
C ALA A 56 6.15 -19.99 -0.15
N TYR A 57 6.73 -20.96 -0.89
CA TYR A 57 7.63 -20.63 -2.00
C TYR A 57 6.93 -19.93 -3.16
N GLN A 58 5.62 -20.16 -3.36
CA GLN A 58 4.87 -19.44 -4.39
C GLN A 58 4.81 -17.94 -4.11
N ILE A 59 4.70 -17.53 -2.83
CA ILE A 59 4.78 -16.11 -2.41
C ILE A 59 6.10 -15.47 -2.91
N PHE A 60 7.22 -16.19 -2.77
CA PHE A 60 8.52 -15.70 -3.27
C PHE A 60 8.60 -15.71 -4.80
N ARG A 61 8.15 -16.78 -5.47
CA ARG A 61 8.17 -16.89 -6.95
C ARG A 61 7.35 -15.80 -7.63
N ASP A 62 6.19 -15.47 -7.08
CA ASP A 62 5.32 -14.41 -7.59
C ASP A 62 5.78 -13.01 -7.17
N ALA A 63 6.81 -12.94 -6.29
CA ALA A 63 7.24 -11.72 -5.62
C ALA A 63 6.09 -10.99 -4.90
N ASN A 64 5.11 -11.76 -4.42
CA ASN A 64 3.99 -11.28 -3.60
C ASN A 64 4.43 -11.09 -2.13
N THR A 65 5.59 -10.45 -1.94
CA THR A 65 6.33 -10.39 -0.68
C THR A 65 6.13 -9.10 0.10
N THR A 66 5.07 -8.35 -0.16
CA THR A 66 4.64 -7.27 0.75
C THR A 66 4.36 -7.87 2.13
N ALA A 67 4.84 -7.23 3.19
CA ALA A 67 4.82 -7.71 4.59
C ALA A 67 5.70 -8.96 4.87
N VAL A 68 6.36 -9.55 3.89
CA VAL A 68 7.30 -10.66 4.11
C VAL A 68 8.65 -10.10 4.55
N PHE A 69 9.06 -10.45 5.75
CA PHE A 69 10.28 -9.93 6.36
C PHE A 69 11.50 -10.01 5.43
N GLN A 70 12.27 -8.92 5.31
CA GLN A 70 13.47 -8.78 4.47
C GLN A 70 13.24 -8.83 2.95
N PHE A 71 12.07 -9.25 2.43
CA PHE A 71 11.84 -9.48 1.00
C PHE A 71 10.89 -8.48 0.34
N GLU A 72 10.57 -7.35 1.01
CA GLU A 72 9.57 -6.38 0.57
C GLU A 72 10.05 -5.38 -0.49
N SER A 73 11.36 -5.06 -0.51
CA SER A 73 11.86 -3.98 -1.36
C SER A 73 11.64 -4.27 -2.85
N THR A 74 11.45 -3.22 -3.65
CA THR A 74 11.26 -3.34 -5.10
C THR A 74 12.38 -4.11 -5.79
N GLY A 75 13.64 -3.87 -5.39
CA GLY A 75 14.79 -4.59 -5.93
C GLY A 75 14.79 -6.07 -5.54
N MET A 76 14.41 -6.41 -4.30
CA MET A 76 14.27 -7.79 -3.85
C MET A 76 13.15 -8.51 -4.61
N LYS A 77 12.00 -7.88 -4.77
CA LYS A 77 10.88 -8.40 -5.57
C LYS A 77 11.28 -8.68 -7.03
N LYS A 78 12.06 -7.77 -7.64
CA LYS A 78 12.59 -7.95 -9.00
C LYS A 78 13.54 -9.15 -9.07
N MET A 79 14.44 -9.30 -8.12
CA MET A 79 15.34 -10.43 -8.02
C MET A 79 14.56 -11.75 -7.89
N LEU A 80 13.57 -11.83 -7.01
CA LEU A 80 12.76 -13.02 -6.79
C LEU A 80 12.00 -13.46 -8.05
N LYS A 81 11.43 -12.54 -8.82
CA LYS A 81 10.80 -12.84 -10.12
C LYS A 81 11.74 -13.50 -11.10
N THR A 82 13.03 -13.16 -11.04
CA THR A 82 14.04 -13.77 -11.88
C THR A 82 14.56 -15.08 -11.29
N ALA A 83 14.70 -15.17 -9.97
CA ALA A 83 15.31 -16.32 -9.30
C ALA A 83 14.44 -17.59 -9.34
N HIS A 84 13.13 -17.48 -9.14
CA HIS A 84 12.21 -18.62 -8.98
C HIS A 84 12.58 -19.57 -7.84
N THR A 85 12.81 -19.01 -6.68
CA THR A 85 13.24 -19.70 -5.45
C THR A 85 12.37 -20.90 -5.08
N THR A 86 13.04 -22.01 -4.71
CA THR A 86 12.37 -23.27 -4.34
C THR A 86 12.91 -23.93 -3.08
N LYS A 87 14.03 -23.41 -2.53
CA LYS A 87 14.73 -24.01 -1.39
C LYS A 87 15.07 -22.96 -0.34
N PHE A 88 15.10 -23.42 0.90
CA PHE A 88 15.39 -22.56 2.04
C PHE A 88 16.81 -21.98 1.99
N GLU A 89 17.79 -22.78 1.52
CA GLU A 89 19.18 -22.35 1.37
C GLU A 89 19.33 -21.15 0.41
N GLU A 90 18.47 -21.06 -0.59
CA GLU A 90 18.45 -19.93 -1.54
C GLU A 90 17.98 -18.64 -0.84
N LEU A 91 17.00 -18.73 0.05
CA LEU A 91 16.57 -17.58 0.88
C LEU A 91 17.70 -17.08 1.78
N ILE A 92 18.46 -18.01 2.42
CA ILE A 92 19.64 -17.67 3.22
C ILE A 92 20.69 -16.92 2.39
N ALA A 93 20.92 -17.42 1.18
CA ALA A 93 21.87 -16.79 0.25
C ALA A 93 21.40 -15.39 -0.17
N PHE A 94 20.11 -15.20 -0.49
CA PHE A 94 19.59 -13.90 -0.91
C PHE A 94 19.62 -12.86 0.21
N VAL A 95 19.29 -13.24 1.46
CA VAL A 95 19.47 -12.36 2.63
C VAL A 95 20.93 -11.91 2.77
N SER A 96 21.87 -12.78 2.43
CA SER A 96 23.31 -12.49 2.53
C SER A 96 23.85 -11.66 1.37
N LEU A 97 23.35 -11.90 0.16
CA LEU A 97 23.83 -11.25 -1.07
C LEU A 97 23.16 -9.90 -1.35
N TYR A 98 21.92 -9.70 -0.94
CA TYR A 98 21.18 -8.48 -1.29
C TYR A 98 21.61 -7.29 -0.40
N ARG A 99 22.80 -6.77 -0.64
CA ARG A 99 23.41 -5.60 0.00
C ARG A 99 24.53 -5.03 -0.88
N PRO A 100 24.89 -3.76 -0.75
CA PRO A 100 25.96 -3.15 -1.54
C PRO A 100 27.27 -3.96 -1.49
N GLY A 101 27.85 -4.24 -2.64
CA GLY A 101 29.02 -5.08 -2.85
C GLY A 101 28.66 -6.50 -3.27
N PRO A 102 28.18 -7.39 -2.40
CA PRO A 102 27.85 -8.77 -2.76
C PRO A 102 26.74 -8.92 -3.79
N MET A 103 25.84 -7.94 -3.90
CA MET A 103 24.69 -7.99 -4.84
C MET A 103 25.12 -8.11 -6.32
N ASP A 104 26.34 -7.72 -6.67
CA ASP A 104 26.88 -7.88 -8.02
C ASP A 104 27.03 -9.35 -8.43
N ASN A 105 27.04 -10.28 -7.47
CA ASN A 105 27.13 -11.72 -7.72
C ASN A 105 25.72 -12.37 -7.89
N ILE A 106 24.64 -11.66 -7.66
CA ILE A 106 23.27 -12.19 -7.75
C ILE A 106 22.94 -12.70 -9.16
N PRO A 107 23.29 -12.01 -10.26
CA PRO A 107 23.04 -12.52 -11.61
C PRO A 107 23.68 -13.89 -11.85
N ASP A 108 24.94 -14.06 -11.49
CA ASP A 108 25.66 -15.33 -11.63
C ASP A 108 25.07 -16.41 -10.72
N PHE A 109 24.75 -16.06 -9.49
CA PHE A 109 24.10 -16.97 -8.53
C PHE A 109 22.78 -17.51 -9.12
N VAL A 110 21.91 -16.62 -9.60
CA VAL A 110 20.62 -16.99 -10.19
C VAL A 110 20.79 -17.80 -11.48
N ALA A 111 21.74 -17.46 -12.34
CA ALA A 111 22.00 -18.19 -13.56
C ALA A 111 22.44 -19.65 -13.27
N ARG A 112 23.38 -19.83 -12.34
CA ARG A 112 23.87 -21.14 -11.91
C ARG A 112 22.81 -21.96 -11.16
N MET A 113 22.01 -21.30 -10.33
CA MET A 113 20.85 -21.91 -9.66
C MET A 113 19.85 -22.48 -10.70
N LYS A 114 19.72 -21.86 -11.88
CA LYS A 114 18.88 -22.30 -13.01
C LYS A 114 19.54 -23.31 -13.93
N GLY A 115 20.71 -23.80 -13.58
CA GLY A 115 21.40 -24.86 -14.33
C GLY A 115 22.47 -24.38 -15.29
N GLN A 116 22.90 -23.10 -15.24
CA GLN A 116 24.08 -22.69 -15.97
C GLN A 116 25.30 -23.47 -15.50
N GLU A 117 26.02 -24.09 -16.40
CA GLU A 117 27.28 -24.77 -16.10
C GLU A 117 28.32 -23.79 -15.57
N PHE A 118 29.05 -24.21 -14.55
CA PHE A 118 30.18 -23.49 -13.98
C PHE A 118 31.23 -24.45 -13.45
N GLN A 119 32.43 -23.94 -13.25
CA GLN A 119 33.50 -24.71 -12.62
C GLN A 119 33.80 -24.14 -11.25
N TYR A 120 34.02 -25.05 -10.28
CA TYR A 120 34.55 -24.65 -8.98
C TYR A 120 35.97 -24.13 -9.11
N ILE A 121 36.33 -23.13 -8.33
CA ILE A 121 37.70 -22.58 -8.34
C ILE A 121 38.76 -23.66 -8.04
N HIS A 122 38.39 -24.64 -7.21
CA HIS A 122 39.17 -25.85 -6.98
C HIS A 122 38.24 -27.02 -6.57
N PRO A 123 38.51 -28.28 -7.02
CA PRO A 123 37.65 -29.43 -6.68
C PRO A 123 37.49 -29.67 -5.19
N LEU A 124 38.53 -29.47 -4.37
CA LEU A 124 38.46 -29.62 -2.92
C LEU A 124 37.46 -28.65 -2.23
N LEU A 125 37.08 -27.56 -2.92
CA LEU A 125 36.13 -26.59 -2.42
C LEU A 125 34.68 -26.86 -2.85
N GLU A 126 34.43 -27.87 -3.68
CA GLU A 126 33.12 -28.25 -4.16
C GLU A 126 32.16 -28.48 -2.98
N GLY A 127 32.55 -29.28 -1.99
CA GLY A 127 31.70 -29.62 -0.84
C GLY A 127 31.19 -28.41 -0.04
N ILE A 128 31.99 -27.33 0.05
CA ILE A 128 31.61 -26.12 0.79
C ILE A 128 30.92 -25.06 -0.09
N LEU A 129 31.14 -25.08 -1.41
CA LEU A 129 30.59 -24.10 -2.34
C LEU A 129 29.35 -24.61 -3.11
N ALA A 130 29.09 -25.91 -3.10
CA ALA A 130 27.92 -26.48 -3.77
C ALA A 130 26.58 -25.87 -3.31
N PRO A 131 26.33 -25.62 -2.01
CA PRO A 131 25.09 -24.98 -1.55
C PRO A 131 24.89 -23.55 -2.06
N THR A 132 25.96 -22.91 -2.54
CA THR A 132 25.97 -21.54 -3.06
C THR A 132 26.38 -21.46 -4.53
N TYR A 133 26.21 -22.56 -5.25
CA TYR A 133 26.47 -22.67 -6.70
C TYR A 133 27.86 -22.19 -7.11
N GLY A 134 28.89 -22.53 -6.31
CA GLY A 134 30.29 -22.15 -6.56
C GLY A 134 30.65 -20.72 -6.18
N ILE A 135 29.74 -19.96 -5.62
CA ILE A 135 29.98 -18.57 -5.17
C ILE A 135 30.26 -18.57 -3.66
N MET A 136 31.29 -17.85 -3.24
CA MET A 136 31.58 -17.65 -1.84
C MET A 136 30.66 -16.55 -1.30
N VAL A 137 29.83 -16.87 -0.32
CA VAL A 137 28.80 -15.98 0.26
C VAL A 137 29.04 -15.76 1.75
N TYR A 138 29.42 -16.82 2.45
CA TYR A 138 29.47 -16.84 3.91
C TYR A 138 30.90 -16.74 4.45
N GLN A 139 31.01 -16.11 5.62
CA GLN A 139 32.30 -16.07 6.38
C GLN A 139 32.80 -17.47 6.69
N GLU A 140 31.90 -18.36 6.99
CA GLU A 140 32.20 -19.78 7.28
C GLU A 140 32.83 -20.48 6.08
N GLN A 141 32.42 -20.16 4.85
CA GLN A 141 33.05 -20.71 3.64
C GLN A 141 34.49 -20.22 3.46
N VAL A 142 34.78 -18.95 3.78
CA VAL A 142 36.15 -18.42 3.77
C VAL A 142 37.02 -19.17 4.79
N MET A 143 36.51 -19.39 6.01
CA MET A 143 37.25 -20.12 7.04
C MET A 143 37.46 -21.61 6.66
N GLN A 144 36.43 -22.25 6.15
CA GLN A 144 36.53 -23.65 5.68
C GLN A 144 37.49 -23.80 4.50
N ALA A 145 37.51 -22.85 3.55
CA ALA A 145 38.48 -22.84 2.46
C ALA A 145 39.92 -22.70 2.98
N ALA A 146 40.15 -21.84 3.99
CA ALA A 146 41.45 -21.73 4.62
C ALA A 146 41.88 -23.04 5.30
N GLN A 147 40.95 -23.73 5.96
CA GLN A 147 41.23 -25.02 6.58
C GLN A 147 41.53 -26.11 5.54
N ILE A 148 40.70 -26.23 4.52
CA ILE A 148 40.79 -27.30 3.51
C ILE A 148 42.05 -27.11 2.65
N ILE A 149 42.30 -25.93 2.14
CA ILE A 149 43.40 -25.66 1.20
C ILE A 149 44.70 -25.31 1.98
N GLY A 150 44.60 -24.39 2.93
CA GLY A 150 45.77 -23.84 3.62
C GLY A 150 46.18 -24.60 4.89
N GLY A 151 45.38 -25.62 5.29
CA GLY A 151 45.67 -26.41 6.51
C GLY A 151 45.54 -25.64 7.81
N TYR A 152 44.79 -24.54 7.82
CA TYR A 152 44.61 -23.74 9.02
C TYR A 152 43.80 -24.47 10.10
N SER A 153 44.14 -24.22 11.38
CA SER A 153 43.22 -24.52 12.48
C SER A 153 41.98 -23.61 12.41
N LEU A 154 40.90 -23.95 13.08
CA LEU A 154 39.71 -23.10 13.13
C LEU A 154 39.99 -21.68 13.63
N GLY A 155 40.78 -21.57 14.71
CA GLY A 155 41.20 -20.25 15.25
C GLY A 155 42.09 -19.47 14.28
N GLY A 156 43.02 -20.16 13.59
CA GLY A 156 43.87 -19.56 12.55
C GLY A 156 43.07 -19.05 11.36
N ALA A 157 42.06 -19.82 10.93
CA ALA A 157 41.16 -19.44 9.86
C ALA A 157 40.29 -18.21 10.21
N ASP A 158 39.83 -18.08 11.46
CA ASP A 158 39.12 -16.88 11.92
C ASP A 158 40.06 -15.65 11.98
N LEU A 159 41.30 -15.81 12.40
CA LEU A 159 42.30 -14.72 12.35
C LEU A 159 42.53 -14.27 10.89
N LEU A 160 42.71 -15.19 9.96
CA LEU A 160 42.83 -14.88 8.52
C LEU A 160 41.62 -14.11 8.03
N ARG A 161 40.40 -14.61 8.30
CA ARG A 161 39.14 -13.94 7.90
C ARG A 161 39.08 -12.50 8.43
N ARG A 162 39.45 -12.28 9.72
CA ARG A 162 39.47 -10.93 10.31
C ARG A 162 40.53 -10.02 9.68
N ALA A 163 41.72 -10.56 9.37
CA ALA A 163 42.77 -9.82 8.69
C ALA A 163 42.33 -9.39 7.28
N MET A 164 41.72 -10.30 6.51
CA MET A 164 41.17 -10.02 5.20
C MET A 164 40.07 -8.94 5.30
N GLY A 165 39.15 -9.03 6.25
CA GLY A 165 38.05 -8.07 6.45
C GLY A 165 38.55 -6.68 6.83
N LYS A 166 39.61 -6.58 7.62
CA LYS A 166 40.23 -5.31 8.02
C LYS A 166 41.25 -4.77 7.00
N LYS A 167 41.54 -5.54 5.93
CA LYS A 167 42.50 -5.21 4.87
C LYS A 167 43.87 -4.75 5.40
N LYS A 168 44.42 -5.47 6.39
CA LYS A 168 45.73 -5.17 6.96
C LYS A 168 46.87 -5.75 6.11
N PRO A 169 47.65 -4.93 5.36
CA PRO A 169 48.59 -5.45 4.34
C PRO A 169 49.66 -6.38 4.90
N GLU A 170 50.22 -6.03 6.05
CA GLU A 170 51.31 -6.81 6.67
C GLU A 170 50.85 -8.20 7.13
N GLU A 171 49.63 -8.30 7.69
CA GLU A 171 49.03 -9.56 8.09
C GLU A 171 48.68 -10.41 6.86
N MET A 172 48.21 -9.75 5.78
CA MET A 172 47.84 -10.42 4.53
C MET A 172 49.03 -11.09 3.84
N VAL A 173 50.21 -10.45 3.83
CA VAL A 173 51.42 -11.05 3.26
C VAL A 173 51.80 -12.32 4.02
N LYS A 174 51.80 -12.30 5.35
CA LYS A 174 52.11 -13.47 6.18
C LYS A 174 51.10 -14.61 5.95
N HIS A 175 49.85 -14.29 5.93
CA HIS A 175 48.81 -15.30 5.72
C HIS A 175 48.84 -15.90 4.31
N ARG A 176 49.21 -15.13 3.29
CA ARG A 176 49.40 -15.64 1.92
C ARG A 176 50.49 -16.70 1.83
N GLU A 177 51.64 -16.51 2.52
CA GLU A 177 52.70 -17.49 2.58
C GLU A 177 52.25 -18.77 3.34
N ILE A 178 51.67 -18.64 4.51
CA ILE A 178 51.12 -19.78 5.28
C ILE A 178 50.12 -20.57 4.46
N PHE A 179 49.20 -19.86 3.75
CA PHE A 179 48.21 -20.50 2.90
C PHE A 179 48.84 -21.27 1.75
N ALA A 180 49.85 -20.69 1.09
CA ALA A 180 50.58 -21.32 0.01
C ALA A 180 51.38 -22.56 0.44
N GLU A 181 52.04 -22.51 1.62
CA GLU A 181 52.72 -23.65 2.22
C GLU A 181 51.75 -24.82 2.52
N GLY A 182 50.54 -24.47 3.05
CA GLY A 182 49.52 -25.47 3.28
C GLY A 182 48.99 -26.07 2.00
N ALA A 183 48.72 -25.26 0.97
CA ALA A 183 48.27 -25.67 -0.36
C ALA A 183 49.30 -26.58 -1.06
N ALA A 184 50.62 -26.26 -0.94
CA ALA A 184 51.67 -27.09 -1.52
C ALA A 184 51.72 -28.51 -0.93
N LYS A 185 51.37 -28.68 0.37
CA LYS A 185 51.24 -30.01 1.00
C LYS A 185 50.10 -30.86 0.41
N GLN A 186 49.17 -30.20 -0.22
CA GLN A 186 48.06 -30.84 -0.94
C GLN A 186 48.30 -30.99 -2.45
N GLY A 187 49.51 -30.69 -2.92
CA GLY A 187 49.84 -30.77 -4.34
C GLY A 187 49.29 -29.63 -5.19
N ILE A 188 48.88 -28.53 -4.61
CA ILE A 188 48.34 -27.35 -5.29
C ILE A 188 49.51 -26.42 -5.66
N SER A 189 49.55 -25.98 -6.93
CA SER A 189 50.62 -25.07 -7.39
C SER A 189 50.51 -23.69 -6.72
N ARG A 190 51.62 -22.94 -6.70
CA ARG A 190 51.64 -21.58 -6.13
C ARG A 190 50.67 -20.66 -6.84
N GLU A 191 50.60 -20.71 -8.16
CA GLU A 191 49.70 -19.88 -8.97
C GLU A 191 48.25 -20.15 -8.60
N LYS A 192 47.88 -21.45 -8.47
CA LYS A 192 46.49 -21.81 -8.10
C LYS A 192 46.19 -21.46 -6.67
N SER A 193 47.17 -21.58 -5.75
CA SER A 193 47.04 -21.12 -4.36
C SER A 193 46.78 -19.59 -4.29
N ASP A 194 47.55 -18.81 -5.06
CA ASP A 194 47.37 -17.37 -5.11
C ASP A 194 46.01 -16.97 -5.73
N GLU A 195 45.55 -17.68 -6.76
CA GLU A 195 44.21 -17.48 -7.33
C GLU A 195 43.12 -17.72 -6.28
N ILE A 196 43.18 -18.83 -5.54
CA ILE A 196 42.22 -19.16 -4.48
C ILE A 196 42.26 -18.10 -3.37
N PHE A 197 43.47 -17.71 -2.93
CA PHE A 197 43.64 -16.71 -1.89
C PHE A 197 43.06 -15.35 -2.29
N ASN A 198 43.30 -14.89 -3.53
CA ASN A 198 42.72 -13.66 -4.06
C ASN A 198 41.19 -13.73 -4.14
N TYR A 199 40.64 -14.90 -4.50
CA TYR A 199 39.20 -15.13 -4.49
C TYR A 199 38.63 -15.02 -3.08
N MET A 200 39.26 -15.64 -2.08
CA MET A 200 38.88 -15.54 -0.67
C MET A 200 38.98 -14.09 -0.17
N GLU A 201 40.08 -13.38 -0.49
CA GLU A 201 40.30 -11.98 -0.08
C GLU A 201 39.21 -11.05 -0.62
N LYS A 202 38.82 -11.22 -1.89
CA LYS A 202 37.73 -10.47 -2.51
C LYS A 202 36.43 -10.62 -1.73
N PHE A 203 36.11 -11.83 -1.26
CA PHE A 203 34.86 -12.12 -0.56
C PHE A 203 34.94 -11.94 0.96
N ALA A 204 36.10 -12.04 1.59
CA ALA A 204 36.22 -11.93 3.04
C ALA A 204 35.77 -10.58 3.60
N GLY A 205 35.93 -9.49 2.82
CA GLY A 205 35.44 -8.15 3.16
C GLY A 205 33.92 -8.02 3.09
N TYR A 206 33.25 -8.95 2.42
CA TYR A 206 31.80 -8.95 2.18
C TYR A 206 31.10 -10.20 2.73
N GLY A 207 31.84 -11.19 3.21
CA GLY A 207 31.29 -12.44 3.75
C GLY A 207 30.27 -12.17 4.85
N PHE A 208 29.12 -12.86 4.78
CA PHE A 208 28.06 -12.72 5.77
C PHE A 208 28.08 -13.88 6.76
N ASN A 209 27.68 -13.66 7.99
CA ASN A 209 27.54 -14.75 8.95
C ASN A 209 26.35 -15.63 8.56
N LYS A 210 26.58 -16.91 8.26
CA LYS A 210 25.55 -17.84 7.81
C LYS A 210 24.48 -18.08 8.85
N SER A 211 24.85 -18.17 10.13
CA SER A 211 23.90 -18.41 11.22
C SER A 211 22.93 -17.25 11.37
N HIS A 212 23.43 -16.00 11.26
CA HIS A 212 22.57 -14.82 11.26
C HIS A 212 21.64 -14.82 10.04
N ALA A 213 22.16 -15.07 8.84
CA ALA A 213 21.34 -15.14 7.62
C ALA A 213 20.27 -16.22 7.70
N ALA A 214 20.58 -17.38 8.25
CA ALA A 214 19.64 -18.48 8.42
C ALA A 214 18.50 -18.12 9.40
N ALA A 215 18.83 -17.46 10.53
CA ALA A 215 17.81 -17.00 11.48
C ALA A 215 16.86 -15.99 10.84
N TYR A 216 17.37 -15.04 10.06
CA TYR A 216 16.56 -14.05 9.35
C TYR A 216 15.76 -14.66 8.21
N ALA A 217 16.36 -15.56 7.43
CA ALA A 217 15.64 -16.30 6.39
C ALA A 217 14.51 -17.16 6.96
N LEU A 218 14.66 -17.70 8.18
CA LEU A 218 13.60 -18.45 8.83
C LEU A 218 12.39 -17.56 9.15
N ILE A 219 12.61 -16.36 9.68
CA ILE A 219 11.53 -15.39 9.92
C ILE A 219 10.89 -14.98 8.58
N SER A 220 11.68 -14.77 7.53
CA SER A 220 11.16 -14.48 6.19
C SER A 220 10.25 -15.61 5.68
N TYR A 221 10.68 -16.84 5.83
CA TYR A 221 9.93 -18.01 5.43
C TYR A 221 8.63 -18.17 6.27
N GLN A 222 8.71 -17.98 7.58
CA GLN A 222 7.56 -18.02 8.48
C GLN A 222 6.51 -16.96 8.11
N THR A 223 6.93 -15.74 7.82
CA THR A 223 6.02 -14.67 7.39
C THR A 223 5.42 -14.93 6.01
N ALA A 224 6.17 -15.53 5.08
CA ALA A 224 5.65 -15.96 3.78
C ALA A 224 4.66 -17.12 3.92
N TRP A 225 4.93 -18.09 4.79
CA TRP A 225 4.04 -19.19 5.09
C TRP A 225 2.72 -18.71 5.69
N LEU A 226 2.79 -17.80 6.67
CA LEU A 226 1.59 -17.18 7.26
C LEU A 226 0.78 -16.42 6.20
N LYS A 227 1.44 -15.67 5.32
CA LYS A 227 0.77 -14.96 4.22
C LYS A 227 0.12 -15.92 3.22
N ALA A 228 0.71 -17.09 2.97
CA ALA A 228 0.19 -18.08 2.04
C ALA A 228 -1.04 -18.83 2.59
N HIS A 229 -1.02 -19.18 3.86
CA HIS A 229 -2.04 -20.05 4.48
C HIS A 229 -3.11 -19.29 5.27
N TYR A 230 -2.76 -18.15 5.86
CA TYR A 230 -3.63 -17.34 6.72
C TYR A 230 -3.48 -15.84 6.39
N PRO A 231 -3.75 -15.45 5.12
CA PRO A 231 -3.45 -14.09 4.65
C PRO A 231 -4.21 -13.00 5.40
N ALA A 232 -5.48 -13.19 5.75
CA ALA A 232 -6.26 -12.18 6.48
C ALA A 232 -5.74 -12.00 7.92
N GLU A 233 -5.45 -13.09 8.60
CA GLU A 233 -4.95 -13.11 9.98
C GLU A 233 -3.56 -12.48 10.08
N PHE A 234 -2.67 -12.83 9.14
CA PHE A 234 -1.32 -12.28 9.05
C PHE A 234 -1.32 -10.80 8.68
N MET A 235 -2.11 -10.39 7.68
CA MET A 235 -2.18 -8.99 7.27
C MET A 235 -2.85 -8.11 8.33
N ALA A 236 -3.88 -8.61 9.04
CA ALA A 236 -4.47 -7.90 10.17
C ALA A 236 -3.44 -7.66 11.30
N ALA A 237 -2.61 -8.66 11.61
CA ALA A 237 -1.51 -8.53 12.57
C ALA A 237 -0.46 -7.50 12.10
N THR A 238 -0.07 -7.56 10.83
CA THR A 238 0.90 -6.63 10.22
C THR A 238 0.39 -5.19 10.26
N MET A 239 -0.84 -4.96 9.81
CA MET A 239 -1.46 -3.62 9.82
C MET A 239 -1.63 -3.09 11.24
N SER A 240 -1.95 -3.96 12.20
CA SER A 240 -2.06 -3.59 13.61
C SER A 240 -0.74 -3.16 14.26
N SER A 241 0.39 -3.52 13.68
CA SER A 241 1.71 -3.07 14.14
C SER A 241 2.12 -1.70 13.57
N GLU A 242 1.35 -1.14 12.64
CA GLU A 242 1.64 0.10 11.91
C GLU A 242 0.50 1.13 12.01
N LEU A 243 -0.31 1.11 13.08
CA LEU A 243 -1.50 1.96 13.25
C LEU A 243 -1.21 3.46 13.04
N ASP A 244 -0.03 3.93 13.45
CA ASP A 244 0.37 5.32 13.34
C ASP A 244 0.99 5.69 11.97
N ASN A 245 1.19 4.72 11.08
CA ASN A 245 1.85 4.91 9.80
C ASN A 245 0.88 4.77 8.64
N THR A 246 0.22 5.87 8.31
CA THR A 246 -0.81 5.91 7.25
C THR A 246 -0.33 5.44 5.88
N ASP A 247 0.93 5.76 5.51
CA ASP A 247 1.48 5.39 4.20
C ASP A 247 1.69 3.87 4.12
N GLN A 248 2.18 3.25 5.20
CA GLN A 248 2.30 1.80 5.28
C GLN A 248 0.93 1.12 5.33
N LEU A 249 -0.03 1.67 6.07
CA LEU A 249 -1.40 1.15 6.08
C LEU A 249 -2.03 1.16 4.69
N LYS A 250 -1.87 2.25 3.92
CA LYS A 250 -2.34 2.31 2.52
C LYS A 250 -1.66 1.25 1.66
N HIS A 251 -0.33 1.09 1.79
CA HIS A 251 0.42 0.07 1.05
C HIS A 251 -0.06 -1.35 1.36
N PHE A 252 -0.29 -1.67 2.62
CA PHE A 252 -0.82 -2.98 3.03
C PHE A 252 -2.27 -3.18 2.62
N TYR A 253 -3.10 -2.13 2.71
CA TYR A 253 -4.48 -2.15 2.23
C TYR A 253 -4.56 -2.50 0.74
N ASP A 254 -3.72 -1.87 -0.09
CA ASP A 254 -3.68 -2.13 -1.52
C ASP A 254 -3.21 -3.57 -1.82
N ASP A 255 -2.19 -4.06 -1.11
CA ASP A 255 -1.73 -5.45 -1.22
C ASP A 255 -2.81 -6.45 -0.81
N CYS A 256 -3.50 -6.21 0.30
CA CYS A 256 -4.63 -7.02 0.75
C CYS A 256 -5.72 -7.13 -0.33
N ARG A 257 -6.13 -5.99 -0.91
CA ARG A 257 -7.14 -5.96 -1.97
C ARG A 257 -6.69 -6.69 -3.23
N ALA A 258 -5.42 -6.53 -3.61
CA ALA A 258 -4.85 -7.26 -4.74
C ALA A 258 -4.83 -8.79 -4.52
N ASN A 259 -4.73 -9.22 -3.27
CA ASN A 259 -4.78 -10.62 -2.84
C ASN A 259 -6.21 -11.12 -2.49
N GLY A 260 -7.25 -10.34 -2.76
CA GLY A 260 -8.65 -10.75 -2.58
C GLY A 260 -9.17 -10.64 -1.14
N ILE A 261 -8.48 -9.93 -0.26
CA ILE A 261 -8.95 -9.64 1.10
C ILE A 261 -9.93 -8.46 1.05
N GLU A 262 -11.12 -8.66 1.60
CA GLU A 262 -12.17 -7.66 1.72
C GLU A 262 -12.03 -6.90 3.05
N PHE A 263 -12.14 -5.57 3.01
CA PHE A 263 -12.19 -4.76 4.22
C PHE A 263 -13.63 -4.44 4.61
N LEU A 264 -13.95 -4.74 5.86
CA LEU A 264 -15.17 -4.26 6.50
C LEU A 264 -14.90 -2.86 7.07
N PRO A 265 -15.83 -1.89 6.94
CA PRO A 265 -15.62 -0.53 7.42
C PRO A 265 -15.41 -0.49 8.94
N PRO A 266 -14.86 0.60 9.50
CA PRO A 266 -14.84 0.80 10.94
C PRO A 266 -16.28 0.88 11.48
N ASP A 267 -16.49 0.36 12.69
CA ASP A 267 -17.80 0.29 13.32
C ASP A 267 -17.63 0.33 14.84
N ILE A 268 -18.27 1.28 15.51
CA ILE A 268 -18.18 1.41 16.99
C ILE A 268 -18.73 0.20 17.73
N ASN A 269 -19.63 -0.55 17.11
CA ASN A 269 -20.24 -1.74 17.67
C ASN A 269 -19.46 -3.05 17.41
N GLU A 270 -18.53 -3.05 16.43
CA GLU A 270 -17.86 -4.27 15.98
C GLU A 270 -16.32 -4.16 15.97
N SER A 271 -15.77 -2.95 15.69
CA SER A 271 -14.33 -2.77 15.57
C SER A 271 -13.63 -2.72 16.91
N ASP A 272 -12.41 -3.22 16.94
CA ASP A 272 -11.49 -3.11 18.07
C ASP A 272 -10.43 -2.03 17.82
N TYR A 273 -9.51 -1.86 18.77
CA TYR A 273 -8.37 -0.95 18.61
C TYR A 273 -7.48 -1.37 17.44
N ARG A 274 -7.33 -2.70 17.24
CA ARG A 274 -6.52 -3.32 16.19
C ARG A 274 -7.39 -3.87 15.07
N PHE A 275 -6.77 -4.10 13.90
CA PHE A 275 -7.42 -4.79 12.79
C PHE A 275 -7.81 -6.21 13.20
N THR A 276 -9.04 -6.58 12.95
CA THR A 276 -9.58 -7.88 13.36
C THR A 276 -9.91 -8.71 12.11
N PRO A 277 -9.30 -9.89 11.94
CA PRO A 277 -9.65 -10.77 10.84
C PRO A 277 -10.99 -11.46 11.10
N TYR A 278 -11.69 -11.74 10.00
CA TYR A 278 -12.95 -12.47 9.97
C TYR A 278 -12.86 -13.62 8.96
N PRO A 279 -13.71 -14.66 9.09
CA PRO A 279 -13.78 -15.74 8.11
C PRO A 279 -14.00 -15.21 6.68
N ASN A 280 -13.61 -16.02 5.69
CA ASN A 280 -13.77 -15.71 4.26
C ASN A 280 -12.96 -14.52 3.78
N MET A 281 -11.70 -14.40 4.20
CA MET A 281 -10.76 -13.40 3.71
C MET A 281 -11.22 -11.96 3.97
N LYS A 282 -11.69 -11.67 5.17
CA LYS A 282 -12.15 -10.34 5.55
C LYS A 282 -11.35 -9.78 6.73
N ILE A 283 -11.16 -8.46 6.74
CA ILE A 283 -10.52 -7.73 7.83
C ILE A 283 -11.42 -6.55 8.21
N ARG A 284 -11.80 -6.44 9.48
CA ARG A 284 -12.48 -5.26 10.03
C ARG A 284 -11.46 -4.15 10.26
N TYR A 285 -11.78 -2.95 9.79
CA TYR A 285 -10.93 -1.78 9.98
C TYR A 285 -10.85 -1.39 11.46
N ALA A 286 -9.62 -1.13 11.93
CA ALA A 286 -9.31 -0.80 13.31
C ALA A 286 -9.77 0.63 13.68
N LEU A 287 -10.38 0.83 14.85
CA LEU A 287 -10.65 2.19 15.35
C LEU A 287 -9.35 2.93 15.66
N GLY A 288 -8.31 2.22 16.14
CA GLY A 288 -7.00 2.81 16.42
C GLY A 288 -6.24 3.32 15.18
N ALA A 289 -6.63 2.90 13.98
CA ALA A 289 -6.06 3.39 12.73
C ALA A 289 -6.71 4.69 12.22
N ILE A 290 -7.79 5.16 12.85
CA ILE A 290 -8.41 6.44 12.56
C ILE A 290 -7.61 7.54 13.28
N LYS A 291 -7.11 8.53 12.55
CA LYS A 291 -6.28 9.61 13.11
C LYS A 291 -7.02 10.37 14.19
N GLY A 292 -6.42 10.47 15.36
CA GLY A 292 -7.01 11.17 16.49
C GLY A 292 -7.78 10.28 17.47
N THR A 293 -7.79 8.96 17.25
CA THR A 293 -8.33 7.98 18.19
C THR A 293 -7.19 7.33 18.96
N GLY A 294 -7.09 7.63 20.25
CA GLY A 294 -6.10 7.01 21.13
C GLY A 294 -6.58 5.66 21.68
N GLU A 295 -5.63 4.80 22.09
CA GLU A 295 -5.91 3.46 22.62
C GLU A 295 -6.89 3.50 23.80
N ALA A 296 -6.67 4.38 24.78
CA ALA A 296 -7.54 4.53 25.94
C ALA A 296 -8.99 4.89 25.57
N ALA A 297 -9.19 5.74 24.56
CA ALA A 297 -10.52 6.11 24.09
C ALA A 297 -11.24 4.90 23.45
N VAL A 298 -10.51 4.13 22.64
CA VAL A 298 -11.10 2.93 22.00
C VAL A 298 -11.37 1.83 23.02
N GLU A 299 -10.49 1.63 24.00
CA GLU A 299 -10.74 0.67 25.10
C GLU A 299 -11.99 1.03 25.89
N SER A 300 -12.24 2.34 26.12
CA SER A 300 -13.47 2.79 26.78
C SER A 300 -14.72 2.54 25.95
N ILE A 301 -14.64 2.68 24.62
CA ILE A 301 -15.72 2.29 23.70
C ILE A 301 -16.01 0.79 23.81
N ILE A 302 -14.96 -0.03 23.79
CA ILE A 302 -15.08 -1.49 23.89
C ILE A 302 -15.69 -1.91 25.23
N ALA A 303 -15.22 -1.34 26.33
CA ALA A 303 -15.73 -1.60 27.66
C ALA A 303 -17.22 -1.20 27.81
N ALA A 304 -17.60 -0.03 27.30
CA ALA A 304 -18.98 0.45 27.32
C ALA A 304 -19.93 -0.47 26.52
N ARG A 305 -19.53 -0.93 25.32
CA ARG A 305 -20.36 -1.86 24.54
C ARG A 305 -20.43 -3.26 25.14
N GLN A 306 -19.37 -3.73 25.80
CA GLN A 306 -19.37 -5.03 26.48
C GLN A 306 -20.27 -5.04 27.71
N SER A 307 -20.32 -3.95 28.48
CA SER A 307 -21.14 -3.84 29.68
C SER A 307 -22.61 -3.54 29.39
N GLY A 308 -22.91 -2.70 28.40
CA GLY A 308 -24.25 -2.20 28.10
C GLY A 308 -24.83 -2.62 26.75
N GLY A 309 -24.18 -3.52 26.00
CA GLY A 309 -24.62 -3.93 24.67
C GLY A 309 -24.27 -2.92 23.58
N LYS A 310 -24.77 -3.14 22.36
CA LYS A 310 -24.52 -2.29 21.20
C LYS A 310 -25.05 -0.86 21.42
N PHE A 311 -24.30 0.11 20.91
CA PHE A 311 -24.74 1.50 20.88
C PHE A 311 -25.90 1.68 19.90
N THR A 312 -26.90 2.46 20.29
CA THR A 312 -28.12 2.70 19.52
C THR A 312 -28.14 4.05 18.81
N GLY A 313 -27.26 4.99 19.19
CA GLY A 313 -27.17 6.31 18.60
C GLY A 313 -26.06 7.15 19.23
N LEU A 314 -25.91 8.39 18.74
CA LEU A 314 -24.90 9.34 19.21
C LEU A 314 -25.08 9.71 20.70
N LEU A 315 -26.31 9.90 21.13
CA LEU A 315 -26.63 10.26 22.54
C LEU A 315 -26.25 9.12 23.48
N ASP A 316 -26.71 7.89 23.19
CA ASP A 316 -26.39 6.68 23.96
C ASP A 316 -24.87 6.45 24.03
N PHE A 317 -24.17 6.65 22.90
CA PHE A 317 -22.72 6.56 22.86
C PHE A 317 -22.04 7.57 23.80
N CYS A 318 -22.38 8.86 23.71
CA CYS A 318 -21.77 9.89 24.54
C CYS A 318 -22.06 9.69 26.06
N GLU A 319 -23.24 9.23 26.38
CA GLU A 319 -23.65 8.95 27.77
C GLU A 319 -22.85 7.79 28.38
N ARG A 320 -22.61 6.72 27.60
CA ARG A 320 -22.00 5.49 28.12
C ARG A 320 -20.48 5.51 28.10
N VAL A 321 -19.85 6.16 27.10
CA VAL A 321 -18.39 6.25 27.00
C VAL A 321 -17.83 7.32 27.94
N GLY A 322 -18.58 8.42 28.15
CA GLY A 322 -18.21 9.49 29.06
C GLY A 322 -17.13 10.43 28.54
N LYS A 323 -17.12 11.63 29.10
CA LYS A 323 -16.24 12.74 28.68
C LYS A 323 -14.76 12.52 29.06
N GLU A 324 -14.47 11.74 30.09
CA GLU A 324 -13.12 11.52 30.59
C GLU A 324 -12.26 10.79 29.55
N HIS A 325 -12.89 10.00 28.67
CA HIS A 325 -12.24 9.15 27.68
C HIS A 325 -12.49 9.60 26.25
N MET A 326 -13.52 10.46 26.01
CA MET A 326 -13.94 10.87 24.67
C MET A 326 -13.99 12.39 24.54
N ASN A 327 -13.06 12.96 23.80
CA ASN A 327 -13.10 14.38 23.45
C ASN A 327 -13.78 14.60 22.08
N ARG A 328 -14.18 15.85 21.82
CA ARG A 328 -14.84 16.27 20.58
C ARG A 328 -14.07 15.83 19.33
N ARG A 329 -12.73 16.02 19.32
CA ARG A 329 -11.87 15.69 18.16
C ARG A 329 -11.89 14.19 17.83
N THR A 330 -11.85 13.35 18.85
CA THR A 330 -11.94 11.89 18.68
C THR A 330 -13.30 11.48 18.13
N LEU A 331 -14.38 12.07 18.64
CA LEU A 331 -15.73 11.79 18.17
C LEU A 331 -15.93 12.25 16.71
N GLU A 332 -15.46 13.46 16.36
CA GLU A 332 -15.42 13.93 14.97
C GLU A 332 -14.67 12.98 14.05
N ALA A 333 -13.51 12.46 14.48
CA ALA A 333 -12.71 11.54 13.70
C ALA A 333 -13.43 10.20 13.46
N LEU A 334 -14.06 9.64 14.47
CA LEU A 334 -14.87 8.42 14.36
C LEU A 334 -16.05 8.59 13.40
N ILE A 335 -16.77 9.71 13.49
CA ILE A 335 -17.91 10.01 12.61
C ILE A 335 -17.42 10.19 11.15
N ARG A 336 -16.39 11.02 10.91
CA ARG A 336 -15.82 11.24 9.58
C ARG A 336 -15.28 9.94 8.98
N GLY A 337 -14.68 9.06 9.79
CA GLY A 337 -14.19 7.75 9.41
C GLY A 337 -15.28 6.72 9.14
N GLY A 338 -16.55 7.02 9.46
CA GLY A 338 -17.70 6.14 9.20
C GLY A 338 -17.96 5.10 10.28
N ALA A 339 -17.38 5.25 11.46
CA ALA A 339 -17.56 4.29 12.55
C ALA A 339 -19.01 4.21 13.08
N PHE A 340 -19.85 5.19 12.77
CA PHE A 340 -21.27 5.23 13.12
C PHE A 340 -22.21 4.82 11.99
N ASP A 341 -21.74 4.56 10.78
CA ASP A 341 -22.58 4.33 9.59
C ASP A 341 -23.58 3.18 9.74
N SER A 342 -23.27 2.19 10.60
CA SER A 342 -24.18 1.07 10.89
C SER A 342 -25.41 1.47 11.72
N ILE A 343 -25.32 2.60 12.42
CA ILE A 343 -26.40 3.13 13.28
C ILE A 343 -27.07 4.30 12.57
N GLU A 344 -26.29 5.25 12.06
CA GLU A 344 -26.75 6.46 11.39
C GLU A 344 -25.82 6.82 10.22
N PRO A 345 -26.26 6.62 8.98
CA PRO A 345 -25.43 6.88 7.81
C PRO A 345 -25.25 8.37 7.48
N ASN A 346 -26.05 9.27 8.07
CA ASN A 346 -25.93 10.71 7.88
C ASN A 346 -24.84 11.29 8.77
N ARG A 347 -23.57 11.18 8.33
CA ARG A 347 -22.40 11.70 9.05
C ARG A 347 -22.47 13.22 9.30
N ALA A 348 -23.07 13.99 8.36
CA ALA A 348 -23.25 15.44 8.51
C ALA A 348 -24.16 15.79 9.68
N MET A 349 -25.28 15.06 9.83
CA MET A 349 -26.19 15.19 10.95
C MET A 349 -25.50 14.84 12.28
N LEU A 350 -24.74 13.74 12.32
CA LEU A 350 -23.99 13.36 13.52
C LEU A 350 -22.99 14.45 13.94
N LEU A 351 -22.23 15.02 13.01
CA LEU A 351 -21.29 16.10 13.29
C LEU A 351 -21.96 17.37 13.82
N ALA A 352 -23.11 17.74 13.25
CA ALA A 352 -23.87 18.91 13.70
C ALA A 352 -24.38 18.77 15.14
N ASN A 353 -24.51 17.55 15.63
CA ASN A 353 -25.08 17.26 16.96
C ASN A 353 -24.06 16.84 18.01
N ILE A 354 -22.76 16.91 17.74
CA ILE A 354 -21.73 16.51 18.71
C ILE A 354 -21.84 17.30 20.03
N ASP A 355 -21.91 18.63 19.92
CA ASP A 355 -21.98 19.49 21.12
C ASP A 355 -23.25 19.23 21.93
N LEU A 356 -24.37 19.05 21.25
CA LEU A 356 -25.64 18.70 21.89
C LEU A 356 -25.54 17.36 22.63
N ALA A 357 -24.97 16.33 21.99
CA ALA A 357 -24.85 15.01 22.60
C ALA A 357 -23.87 14.99 23.79
N MET A 358 -22.73 15.68 23.67
CA MET A 358 -21.76 15.78 24.77
C MET A 358 -22.34 16.57 25.97
N ASN A 359 -23.03 17.69 25.73
CA ASN A 359 -23.64 18.47 26.79
C ASN A 359 -24.78 17.70 27.49
N ASN A 360 -25.58 16.94 26.74
CA ASN A 360 -26.61 16.08 27.32
C ASN A 360 -26.00 14.99 28.21
N ALA A 361 -24.93 14.38 27.78
CA ALA A 361 -24.22 13.39 28.60
C ALA A 361 -23.65 14.00 29.89
N ASP A 362 -23.06 15.20 29.82
CA ASP A 362 -22.57 15.94 30.99
C ASP A 362 -23.71 16.26 31.98
N GLN A 363 -24.87 16.72 31.50
CA GLN A 363 -26.02 17.01 32.32
C GLN A 363 -26.56 15.77 33.03
N LYS A 364 -26.70 14.66 32.31
CA LYS A 364 -27.13 13.38 32.90
C LYS A 364 -26.15 12.87 33.95
N ALA A 365 -24.84 12.95 33.69
CA ALA A 365 -23.82 12.57 34.67
C ALA A 365 -23.86 13.45 35.93
N ALA A 366 -24.05 14.77 35.78
CA ALA A 366 -24.20 15.70 36.90
C ALA A 366 -25.44 15.40 37.73
N ASN A 367 -26.57 15.12 37.08
CA ASN A 367 -27.83 14.78 37.76
C ASN A 367 -27.72 13.43 38.51
N ALA A 368 -27.08 12.43 37.93
CA ALA A 368 -26.84 11.14 38.58
C ALA A 368 -25.98 11.26 39.85
N ASN A 369 -25.02 12.20 39.87
CA ASN A 369 -24.17 12.47 41.03
C ASN A 369 -24.90 13.31 42.15
N GLN A 370 -26.00 13.99 41.82
CA GLN A 370 -26.81 14.76 42.78
C GLN A 370 -27.98 13.95 43.37
N GLY A 371 -28.00 12.64 43.08
CA GLY A 371 -29.09 11.75 43.47
C GLY A 371 -29.50 11.82 44.93
N GLY A 372 -30.80 12.02 45.18
CA GLY A 372 -31.46 11.74 46.42
C GLY A 372 -32.65 12.60 46.84
N LEU A 373 -32.93 13.78 46.28
CA LEU A 373 -34.05 14.58 46.78
C LEU A 373 -35.17 14.86 45.76
N PHE A 374 -34.95 14.59 44.47
CA PHE A 374 -35.93 14.89 43.41
C PHE A 374 -36.35 13.66 42.57
N ASP A 375 -36.01 12.46 42.96
CA ASP A 375 -36.37 11.19 42.28
C ASP A 375 -37.91 10.89 42.31
N MET A 376 -38.73 11.76 42.89
CA MET A 376 -40.20 11.61 42.94
C MET A 376 -40.94 12.48 41.92
N MET A 377 -40.26 13.29 41.12
CA MET A 377 -40.87 13.96 39.97
C MET A 377 -40.28 13.36 38.70
N GLU A 378 -40.91 12.32 38.16
CA GLU A 378 -40.85 11.94 36.76
C GLU A 378 -41.46 13.07 35.91
N ASP A 379 -40.84 14.23 35.88
CA ASP A 379 -41.09 15.17 34.81
C ASP A 379 -40.51 14.56 33.54
N ALA A 380 -41.38 14.27 32.60
CA ALA A 380 -41.06 13.72 31.30
C ALA A 380 -39.94 14.60 30.68
N ILE A 381 -38.68 14.13 30.76
CA ILE A 381 -37.56 14.76 30.05
C ILE A 381 -37.92 14.67 28.58
N GLU A 382 -38.25 15.79 27.95
CA GLU A 382 -38.49 15.81 26.49
C GLU A 382 -37.31 15.17 25.80
N PRO A 383 -37.55 14.22 24.86
CA PRO A 383 -36.48 13.56 24.14
C PRO A 383 -35.65 14.61 23.37
N VAL A 384 -34.36 14.62 23.59
CA VAL A 384 -33.42 15.53 22.91
C VAL A 384 -33.55 15.29 21.41
N GLN A 385 -34.06 16.30 20.68
CA GLN A 385 -34.18 16.24 19.23
C GLN A 385 -32.87 16.64 18.59
N LEU A 386 -32.35 15.75 17.72
CA LEU A 386 -31.19 16.03 16.92
C LEU A 386 -31.55 17.01 15.79
N VAL A 387 -30.68 17.96 15.51
CA VAL A 387 -30.78 18.89 14.38
C VAL A 387 -30.51 18.13 13.11
N ASP A 388 -31.43 18.21 12.13
CA ASP A 388 -31.24 17.61 10.83
C ASP A 388 -30.23 18.38 9.99
N ALA A 389 -29.45 17.65 9.17
CA ALA A 389 -28.49 18.22 8.22
C ALA A 389 -28.52 17.42 6.92
N PRO A 390 -28.35 18.07 5.76
CA PRO A 390 -28.34 17.37 4.48
C PRO A 390 -27.18 16.36 4.43
N MET A 391 -27.48 15.16 3.95
CA MET A 391 -26.49 14.09 3.79
C MET A 391 -25.40 14.53 2.81
N TRP A 392 -24.16 14.19 3.12
CA TRP A 392 -23.03 14.44 2.21
C TRP A 392 -23.20 13.71 0.88
N SER A 393 -22.73 14.34 -0.18
CA SER A 393 -22.48 13.67 -1.45
C SER A 393 -21.39 12.60 -1.27
N GLU A 394 -21.33 11.64 -2.18
CA GLU A 394 -20.29 10.60 -2.16
C GLU A 394 -18.87 11.21 -2.19
N SER A 395 -18.68 12.29 -2.95
CA SER A 395 -17.41 13.00 -3.02
C SER A 395 -17.01 13.65 -1.70
N GLU A 396 -17.97 14.31 -1.03
CA GLU A 396 -17.74 14.89 0.30
C GLU A 396 -17.44 13.82 1.34
N LYS A 397 -18.22 12.73 1.34
CA LYS A 397 -18.01 11.59 2.23
C LYS A 397 -16.60 11.01 2.09
N LEU A 398 -16.12 10.80 0.87
CA LEU A 398 -14.77 10.29 0.60
C LEU A 398 -13.68 11.31 0.98
N ALA A 399 -13.90 12.61 0.76
CA ALA A 399 -12.96 13.64 1.15
C ALA A 399 -12.80 13.70 2.68
N GLU A 400 -13.89 13.65 3.43
CA GLU A 400 -13.89 13.63 4.89
C GLU A 400 -13.26 12.35 5.46
N GLU A 401 -13.55 11.20 4.87
CA GLU A 401 -12.92 9.92 5.21
C GLU A 401 -11.40 9.98 5.05
N LYS A 402 -10.91 10.52 3.91
CA LYS A 402 -9.48 10.68 3.65
C LYS A 402 -8.76 11.53 4.70
N THR A 403 -9.43 12.53 5.31
CA THR A 403 -8.79 13.39 6.32
C THR A 403 -8.39 12.61 7.56
N VAL A 404 -9.19 11.63 7.98
CA VAL A 404 -9.01 10.86 9.22
C VAL A 404 -8.44 9.47 9.02
N ILE A 405 -8.70 8.82 7.90
CA ILE A 405 -8.13 7.51 7.53
C ILE A 405 -6.79 7.69 6.80
N GLY A 406 -6.70 8.73 5.96
CA GLY A 406 -5.53 9.06 5.16
C GLY A 406 -5.57 8.54 3.72
N PHE A 407 -6.53 7.66 3.41
CA PHE A 407 -6.83 7.16 2.07
C PHE A 407 -8.33 6.87 1.93
N TYR A 408 -8.79 6.53 0.74
CA TYR A 408 -10.18 6.21 0.46
C TYR A 408 -10.46 4.75 0.81
N LEU A 409 -11.30 4.48 1.81
CA LEU A 409 -11.64 3.15 2.29
C LEU A 409 -12.98 2.66 1.72
N SER A 410 -14.03 3.49 1.79
CA SER A 410 -15.40 3.11 1.45
C SER A 410 -15.71 3.18 -0.06
N GLY A 411 -14.86 3.85 -0.84
CA GLY A 411 -15.06 4.05 -2.27
C GLY A 411 -13.78 4.50 -2.97
N HIS A 412 -13.92 4.92 -4.20
CA HIS A 412 -12.83 5.50 -4.97
C HIS A 412 -13.31 6.77 -5.67
N PRO A 413 -12.63 7.92 -5.55
CA PRO A 413 -13.10 9.18 -6.14
C PRO A 413 -13.23 9.16 -7.66
N PHE A 414 -12.56 8.21 -8.32
CA PHE A 414 -12.73 7.94 -9.73
C PHE A 414 -14.02 7.14 -10.06
N GLY A 415 -14.60 6.46 -9.07
CA GLY A 415 -15.75 5.57 -9.24
C GLY A 415 -16.95 6.20 -9.98
N PRO A 416 -17.45 7.36 -9.56
CA PRO A 416 -18.56 8.04 -10.22
C PRO A 416 -18.31 8.36 -11.69
N TYR A 417 -17.06 8.60 -12.06
CA TYR A 417 -16.66 8.97 -13.43
C TYR A 417 -16.26 7.77 -14.29
N ALA A 418 -16.07 6.60 -13.70
CA ALA A 418 -15.46 5.44 -14.37
C ALA A 418 -16.23 4.97 -15.61
N GLN A 419 -17.56 5.00 -15.57
CA GLN A 419 -18.40 4.56 -16.70
C GLN A 419 -18.30 5.52 -17.89
N GLU A 420 -18.38 6.81 -17.63
CA GLU A 420 -18.24 7.86 -18.63
C GLU A 420 -16.84 7.86 -19.24
N VAL A 421 -15.83 7.91 -18.37
CA VAL A 421 -14.43 8.02 -18.76
C VAL A 421 -13.94 6.83 -19.57
N ARG A 422 -14.44 5.62 -19.32
CA ARG A 422 -14.11 4.43 -20.13
C ARG A 422 -14.52 4.57 -21.60
N GLN A 423 -15.47 5.39 -21.91
CA GLN A 423 -15.88 5.64 -23.31
C GLN A 423 -14.91 6.59 -24.00
N ILE A 424 -14.26 7.50 -23.25
CA ILE A 424 -13.26 8.44 -23.75
C ILE A 424 -11.86 7.80 -23.77
N ALA A 425 -11.50 7.12 -22.67
CA ALA A 425 -10.20 6.51 -22.40
C ALA A 425 -10.39 5.05 -21.96
N PRO A 426 -10.51 4.09 -22.89
CA PRO A 426 -10.85 2.71 -22.58
C PRO A 426 -9.72 1.92 -21.92
N THR A 427 -8.49 2.42 -21.99
CA THR A 427 -7.31 1.72 -21.46
C THR A 427 -7.24 1.83 -19.94
N LYS A 428 -7.21 0.69 -19.26
CA LYS A 428 -7.03 0.60 -17.82
C LYS A 428 -5.56 0.82 -17.42
N LEU A 429 -5.31 1.60 -16.37
CA LEU A 429 -3.96 1.94 -15.92
C LEU A 429 -3.15 0.69 -15.51
N GLY A 430 -3.75 -0.25 -14.81
CA GLY A 430 -3.09 -1.51 -14.39
C GLY A 430 -2.82 -2.53 -15.52
N ARG A 431 -3.22 -2.23 -16.79
CA ARG A 431 -3.01 -3.12 -17.95
C ARG A 431 -2.28 -2.44 -19.10
N LEU A 432 -1.52 -1.40 -18.79
CA LEU A 432 -0.77 -0.63 -19.78
C LEU A 432 0.30 -1.47 -20.46
N LYS A 433 0.47 -1.23 -21.76
CA LYS A 433 1.54 -1.81 -22.58
C LYS A 433 2.19 -0.69 -23.39
N PRO A 434 3.47 -0.87 -23.84
CA PRO A 434 4.10 0.09 -24.73
C PRO A 434 3.28 0.35 -25.99
N GLN A 435 3.01 1.62 -26.31
CA GLN A 435 2.27 2.07 -27.48
C GLN A 435 2.49 3.57 -27.72
N ASP A 436 2.45 4.01 -28.97
CA ASP A 436 2.81 5.38 -29.36
C ASP A 436 1.73 6.41 -29.02
N SER A 437 0.48 6.02 -28.95
CA SER A 437 -0.62 6.91 -28.59
C SER A 437 -1.68 6.16 -27.80
N VAL A 438 -1.98 6.66 -26.62
CA VAL A 438 -3.02 6.12 -25.74
C VAL A 438 -3.68 7.26 -24.97
N ARG A 439 -5.00 7.16 -24.80
CA ARG A 439 -5.74 8.00 -23.86
C ARG A 439 -5.86 7.27 -22.54
N LEU A 440 -5.37 7.92 -21.49
CA LEU A 440 -5.42 7.47 -20.12
C LEU A 440 -6.32 8.39 -19.33
N ALA A 441 -6.98 7.85 -18.34
CA ALA A 441 -7.78 8.64 -17.43
C ALA A 441 -7.67 8.10 -16.02
N GLY A 442 -7.69 9.00 -15.05
CA GLY A 442 -7.62 8.63 -13.64
C GLY A 442 -7.80 9.84 -12.74
N PHE A 443 -7.85 9.56 -11.47
CA PHE A 443 -7.86 10.54 -10.40
C PHE A 443 -6.42 10.91 -10.03
N VAL A 444 -6.12 12.19 -9.94
CA VAL A 444 -4.77 12.68 -9.58
C VAL A 444 -4.57 12.59 -8.09
N THR A 445 -3.69 11.70 -7.66
CA THR A 445 -3.37 11.49 -6.23
C THR A 445 -2.23 12.39 -5.76
N ALA A 446 -1.28 12.72 -6.64
CA ALA A 446 -0.16 13.61 -6.34
C ALA A 446 0.38 14.29 -7.60
N VAL A 447 0.91 15.49 -7.41
CA VAL A 447 1.69 16.22 -8.43
C VAL A 447 3.00 16.68 -7.81
N ARG A 448 4.12 16.22 -8.36
CA ARG A 448 5.47 16.63 -7.96
C ARG A 448 6.15 17.36 -9.09
N THR A 449 6.76 18.50 -8.82
CA THR A 449 7.51 19.25 -9.83
C THR A 449 8.99 19.30 -9.49
N MET A 450 9.84 19.21 -10.51
CA MET A 450 11.29 19.35 -10.37
C MET A 450 11.90 20.09 -11.56
N MET A 451 13.07 20.68 -11.34
CA MET A 451 13.85 21.27 -12.42
C MET A 451 14.73 20.21 -13.07
N GLY A 452 14.44 19.88 -14.32
CA GLY A 452 15.29 19.02 -15.14
C GLY A 452 16.28 19.82 -15.98
N LYS A 453 17.18 19.13 -16.68
CA LYS A 453 18.19 19.76 -17.59
C LYS A 453 17.57 20.61 -18.71
N ARG A 454 16.32 20.34 -19.10
CA ARG A 454 15.60 21.00 -20.21
C ARG A 454 14.39 21.82 -19.73
N GLY A 455 14.34 22.22 -18.45
CA GLY A 455 13.24 22.98 -17.87
C GLY A 455 12.44 22.24 -16.81
N LYS A 456 11.33 22.83 -16.41
CA LYS A 456 10.43 22.28 -15.38
C LYS A 456 9.72 21.02 -15.87
N ILE A 457 9.67 20.00 -15.03
CA ILE A 457 8.98 18.73 -15.27
C ILE A 457 8.02 18.47 -14.11
N ALA A 458 6.82 18.00 -14.41
CA ALA A 458 5.88 17.50 -13.42
C ALA A 458 5.73 15.98 -13.55
N PHE A 459 5.69 15.31 -12.43
CA PHE A 459 5.33 13.91 -12.29
C PHE A 459 3.94 13.85 -11.68
N VAL A 460 3.01 13.26 -12.39
CA VAL A 460 1.59 13.16 -12.02
C VAL A 460 1.28 11.72 -11.70
N SER A 461 0.94 11.47 -10.45
CA SER A 461 0.44 10.17 -10.02
C SER A 461 -1.04 10.09 -10.34
N LEU A 462 -1.41 9.17 -11.23
CA LEU A 462 -2.77 8.96 -11.72
C LEU A 462 -3.25 7.57 -11.29
N GLU A 463 -4.42 7.50 -10.67
CA GLU A 463 -5.01 6.27 -10.16
C GLU A 463 -6.40 6.03 -10.77
N ASP A 464 -6.69 4.79 -11.18
CA ASP A 464 -8.03 4.33 -11.56
C ASP A 464 -8.42 3.11 -10.71
N LEU A 465 -9.56 2.50 -10.99
CA LEU A 465 -10.02 1.29 -10.29
C LEU A 465 -9.15 0.04 -10.55
N SER A 466 -8.13 0.13 -11.41
CA SER A 466 -7.29 -1.00 -11.82
C SER A 466 -5.83 -0.89 -11.40
N GLY A 467 -5.38 0.30 -10.99
CA GLY A 467 -4.01 0.55 -10.56
C GLY A 467 -3.60 2.01 -10.65
N GLN A 468 -2.37 2.26 -10.26
CA GLN A 468 -1.74 3.58 -10.23
C GLN A 468 -0.53 3.61 -11.15
N ILE A 469 -0.31 4.76 -11.80
CA ILE A 469 0.84 5.02 -12.67
C ILE A 469 1.40 6.41 -12.42
N GLU A 470 2.65 6.63 -12.79
CA GLU A 470 3.24 7.97 -12.81
C GLU A 470 3.45 8.43 -14.26
N ILE A 471 2.97 9.62 -14.59
CA ILE A 471 3.05 10.23 -15.92
C ILE A 471 3.94 11.46 -15.85
N MET A 472 4.91 11.56 -16.78
CA MET A 472 5.77 12.71 -16.93
C MET A 472 5.12 13.74 -17.84
N VAL A 473 4.99 14.97 -17.36
CA VAL A 473 4.50 16.15 -18.10
C VAL A 473 5.62 17.18 -18.16
N SER A 474 5.98 17.64 -19.34
CA SER A 474 7.11 18.58 -19.53
C SER A 474 6.92 19.54 -20.69
N GLY A 475 7.75 20.59 -20.76
CA GLY A 475 7.75 21.57 -21.84
C GLY A 475 6.40 22.27 -22.02
N GLN A 476 6.01 22.52 -23.27
CA GLN A 476 4.78 23.23 -23.62
C GLN A 476 3.51 22.54 -23.07
N THR A 477 3.51 21.20 -22.96
CA THR A 477 2.39 20.48 -22.38
C THR A 477 2.16 20.85 -20.91
N LEU A 478 3.26 21.04 -20.16
CA LEU A 478 3.17 21.45 -18.75
C LEU A 478 2.70 22.91 -18.63
N GLU A 479 3.19 23.79 -19.48
CA GLU A 479 2.75 25.19 -19.51
C GLU A 479 1.25 25.31 -19.80
N ASN A 480 0.76 24.53 -20.76
CA ASN A 480 -0.65 24.56 -21.17
C ASN A 480 -1.60 23.99 -20.10
N CYS A 481 -1.13 23.17 -19.16
CA CYS A 481 -1.98 22.57 -18.14
C CYS A 481 -1.68 23.04 -16.71
N ALA A 482 -0.74 23.98 -16.53
CA ALA A 482 -0.27 24.41 -15.21
C ALA A 482 -1.38 24.86 -14.26
N ASP A 483 -2.39 25.55 -14.77
CA ASP A 483 -3.48 26.12 -13.97
C ASP A 483 -4.42 25.05 -13.36
N TYR A 484 -4.57 23.93 -14.07
CA TYR A 484 -5.47 22.85 -13.65
C TYR A 484 -4.76 21.53 -13.36
N LEU A 485 -3.42 21.50 -13.37
CA LEU A 485 -2.65 20.31 -12.97
C LEU A 485 -2.53 20.26 -11.43
N LYS A 486 -3.55 19.76 -10.77
CA LYS A 486 -3.68 19.72 -9.30
C LYS A 486 -4.10 18.32 -8.85
N SER A 487 -3.87 18.03 -7.57
CA SER A 487 -4.41 16.82 -6.92
C SER A 487 -5.95 16.88 -6.80
N ASP A 488 -6.53 15.75 -6.50
CA ASP A 488 -7.95 15.58 -6.17
C ASP A 488 -8.91 15.95 -7.31
N GLN A 489 -8.54 15.63 -8.55
CA GLN A 489 -9.39 15.79 -9.73
C GLN A 489 -9.18 14.66 -10.76
N VAL A 490 -10.16 14.47 -11.64
CA VAL A 490 -10.08 13.54 -12.75
C VAL A 490 -9.43 14.24 -13.96
N LEU A 491 -8.37 13.65 -14.49
CA LEU A 491 -7.74 14.10 -15.73
C LEU A 491 -7.80 13.01 -16.81
N ILE A 492 -7.89 13.47 -18.04
CA ILE A 492 -7.72 12.66 -19.24
C ILE A 492 -6.42 13.10 -19.92
N ILE A 493 -5.53 12.14 -20.15
CA ILE A 493 -4.18 12.41 -20.64
C ILE A 493 -3.93 11.60 -21.91
N GLU A 494 -3.65 12.29 -23.02
CA GLU A 494 -3.10 11.65 -24.21
C GLU A 494 -1.60 11.46 -24.00
N SER A 495 -1.12 10.23 -24.11
CA SER A 495 0.22 9.83 -23.71
C SER A 495 0.89 8.92 -24.73
N LYS A 496 2.21 8.93 -24.71
CA LYS A 496 3.07 7.89 -25.27
C LYS A 496 3.60 7.01 -24.16
N VAL A 497 3.52 5.69 -24.34
CA VAL A 497 4.02 4.69 -23.40
C VAL A 497 5.18 3.95 -24.04
N SER A 498 6.35 4.00 -23.44
CA SER A 498 7.56 3.29 -23.87
C SER A 498 8.10 2.40 -22.73
N ARG A 499 9.01 1.48 -23.05
CA ARG A 499 9.77 0.79 -22.01
C ARG A 499 10.75 1.74 -21.36
N ASP A 500 10.98 1.59 -20.07
CA ASP A 500 12.00 2.35 -19.34
C ASP A 500 13.33 1.60 -19.38
N ASP A 501 14.15 1.90 -20.40
CA ASP A 501 15.46 1.26 -20.61
C ASP A 501 16.52 1.71 -19.59
N TYR A 502 16.28 2.82 -18.85
CA TYR A 502 17.25 3.36 -17.88
C TYR A 502 17.12 2.77 -16.46
N GLY A 503 15.95 2.26 -16.09
CA GLY A 503 15.70 1.69 -14.77
C GLY A 503 16.04 0.21 -14.62
N GLY A 504 16.54 -0.45 -15.68
CA GLY A 504 16.91 -1.88 -15.67
C GLY A 504 15.76 -2.82 -15.33
N GLY A 505 14.51 -2.48 -15.66
CA GLY A 505 13.31 -3.28 -15.37
C GLY A 505 12.23 -3.19 -16.44
N ASP A 506 11.19 -4.03 -16.31
CA ASP A 506 9.99 -3.98 -17.15
C ASP A 506 9.11 -2.73 -16.88
N GLY A 507 9.71 -1.66 -16.34
CA GLY A 507 9.06 -0.40 -16.06
C GLY A 507 8.58 0.28 -17.34
N LEU A 508 7.44 0.99 -17.24
CA LEU A 508 6.91 1.80 -18.31
C LEU A 508 7.25 3.28 -18.06
N ARG A 509 7.75 3.93 -19.10
CA ARG A 509 7.92 5.37 -19.14
C ARG A 509 6.74 5.98 -19.89
N ILE A 510 5.96 6.83 -19.20
CA ILE A 510 4.75 7.42 -19.74
C ILE A 510 4.98 8.92 -19.86
N MET A 511 4.82 9.45 -21.07
CA MET A 511 4.98 10.88 -21.37
C MET A 511 3.65 11.43 -21.85
N ALA A 512 3.20 12.51 -21.22
CA ALA A 512 2.00 13.22 -21.65
C ALA A 512 2.27 14.05 -22.91
N ASN A 513 1.42 13.90 -23.91
CA ASN A 513 1.36 14.74 -25.10
C ASN A 513 0.33 15.86 -24.89
N GLN A 514 -0.80 15.56 -24.22
CA GLN A 514 -1.83 16.51 -23.86
C GLN A 514 -2.48 16.11 -22.54
N VAL A 515 -2.81 17.09 -21.71
CA VAL A 515 -3.56 16.93 -20.45
C VAL A 515 -4.86 17.70 -20.59
N MET A 516 -5.96 17.12 -20.17
CA MET A 516 -7.30 17.69 -20.25
C MET A 516 -8.06 17.43 -18.95
N THR A 517 -8.87 18.39 -18.52
CA THR A 517 -9.91 18.13 -17.52
C THR A 517 -11.01 17.28 -18.13
N LEU A 518 -11.88 16.69 -17.30
CA LEU A 518 -13.03 15.93 -17.79
C LEU A 518 -13.96 16.82 -18.63
N GLN A 519 -14.13 18.09 -18.24
CA GLN A 519 -14.92 19.07 -19.00
C GLN A 519 -14.34 19.30 -20.41
N MET A 520 -13.04 19.56 -20.53
CA MET A 520 -12.36 19.72 -21.82
C MET A 520 -12.48 18.47 -22.69
N ALA A 521 -12.41 17.28 -22.08
CA ALA A 521 -12.56 16.03 -22.79
C ALA A 521 -14.01 15.83 -23.30
N ARG A 522 -15.00 16.25 -22.53
CA ARG A 522 -16.41 16.25 -22.96
C ARG A 522 -16.60 17.16 -24.18
N GLU A 523 -16.11 18.38 -24.12
CA GLU A 523 -16.19 19.35 -25.22
C GLU A 523 -15.50 18.85 -26.51
N ARG A 524 -14.40 18.10 -26.36
CA ARG A 524 -13.62 17.60 -27.49
C ARG A 524 -14.14 16.31 -28.09
N TYR A 525 -14.68 15.38 -27.29
CA TYR A 525 -14.99 14.02 -27.73
C TYR A 525 -16.48 13.69 -27.76
N ALA A 526 -17.34 14.44 -27.05
CA ALA A 526 -18.75 14.18 -27.08
C ALA A 526 -19.34 14.54 -28.46
N ARG A 527 -20.03 13.60 -29.07
CA ARG A 527 -20.64 13.74 -30.40
C ARG A 527 -22.12 14.14 -30.36
N SER A 528 -22.83 13.63 -29.36
CA SER A 528 -24.23 13.99 -29.16
C SER A 528 -24.70 13.61 -27.75
N LEU A 529 -25.79 14.25 -27.31
CA LEU A 529 -26.49 13.92 -26.08
C LEU A 529 -27.85 13.28 -26.43
N SER A 530 -28.08 12.06 -25.96
CA SER A 530 -29.31 11.32 -26.13
C SER A 530 -30.15 11.36 -24.85
N LEU A 531 -31.37 11.82 -24.93
CA LEU A 531 -32.33 11.87 -23.82
C LEU A 531 -33.52 10.96 -24.09
N ALA A 532 -33.83 10.07 -23.14
CA ALA A 532 -35.00 9.20 -23.19
C ALA A 532 -36.15 9.82 -22.38
N LEU A 533 -37.25 10.13 -23.08
CA LEU A 533 -38.43 10.73 -22.49
C LEU A 533 -39.53 9.70 -22.32
N ALA A 534 -40.26 9.80 -21.22
CA ALA A 534 -41.44 8.98 -20.89
C ALA A 534 -42.64 9.88 -20.61
N PRO A 535 -43.88 9.31 -20.64
CA PRO A 535 -45.05 10.04 -20.19
C PRO A 535 -44.87 10.61 -18.79
N GLY A 536 -45.25 11.88 -18.61
CA GLY A 536 -45.18 12.58 -17.33
C GLY A 536 -43.92 13.39 -17.08
N HIS A 537 -42.90 13.32 -17.95
CA HIS A 537 -41.75 14.22 -17.84
C HIS A 537 -42.11 15.68 -18.12
N ASP A 538 -41.61 16.62 -17.31
CA ASP A 538 -41.85 18.07 -17.49
C ASP A 538 -41.00 18.62 -18.65
N ILE A 539 -41.64 18.73 -19.82
CA ILE A 539 -41.00 19.24 -21.05
C ILE A 539 -40.67 20.73 -20.95
N ALA A 540 -41.46 21.51 -20.21
CA ALA A 540 -41.18 22.95 -20.03
C ALA A 540 -39.90 23.15 -19.21
N ARG A 541 -39.74 22.41 -18.14
CA ARG A 541 -38.52 22.42 -17.31
C ARG A 541 -37.31 21.88 -18.07
N LEU A 542 -37.48 20.81 -18.87
CA LEU A 542 -36.44 20.32 -19.77
C LEU A 542 -35.97 21.40 -20.75
N ALA A 543 -36.89 22.10 -21.40
CA ALA A 543 -36.54 23.19 -22.31
C ALA A 543 -35.80 24.35 -21.62
N ALA A 544 -36.19 24.68 -20.38
CA ALA A 544 -35.52 25.70 -19.58
C ALA A 544 -34.05 25.28 -19.26
N ILE A 545 -33.82 24.05 -18.82
CA ILE A 545 -32.48 23.49 -18.55
C ILE A 545 -31.61 23.55 -19.82
N LEU A 546 -32.11 23.03 -20.95
CA LEU A 546 -31.37 23.02 -22.20
C LEU A 546 -31.02 24.42 -22.69
N THR A 547 -31.91 25.40 -22.47
CA THR A 547 -31.65 26.81 -22.83
C THR A 547 -30.57 27.44 -21.93
N ALA A 548 -30.61 27.17 -20.63
CA ALA A 548 -29.64 27.68 -19.66
C ALA A 548 -28.22 27.17 -19.93
N HIS A 549 -28.09 25.95 -20.42
CA HIS A 549 -26.80 25.31 -20.71
C HIS A 549 -26.31 25.46 -22.15
N ARG A 550 -26.78 26.45 -22.85
CA ARG A 550 -26.25 26.89 -24.13
C ARG A 550 -25.30 28.07 -23.92
N LEU A 551 -24.10 27.78 -23.44
CA LEU A 551 -23.13 28.81 -23.12
C LEU A 551 -22.50 29.39 -24.40
N PRO A 552 -22.40 30.71 -24.54
CA PRO A 552 -21.70 31.34 -25.68
C PRO A 552 -20.22 30.92 -25.66
N ASP A 553 -19.62 30.91 -26.84
CA ASP A 553 -18.19 30.65 -27.04
C ASP A 553 -17.67 29.26 -26.57
N THR A 554 -18.57 28.33 -26.38
CA THR A 554 -18.23 26.93 -26.03
C THR A 554 -18.68 25.96 -27.11
N PRO A 555 -18.01 24.80 -27.27
CA PRO A 555 -18.48 23.76 -28.17
C PRO A 555 -19.87 23.26 -27.79
N HIS A 556 -20.75 23.15 -28.78
CA HIS A 556 -22.10 22.62 -28.58
C HIS A 556 -22.27 21.27 -29.25
N ILE A 557 -22.96 20.35 -28.60
CA ILE A 557 -23.28 19.03 -29.11
C ILE A 557 -24.75 18.91 -29.47
N PRO A 558 -25.10 18.17 -30.56
CA PRO A 558 -26.47 17.95 -30.95
C PRO A 558 -27.22 17.05 -29.96
N LEU A 559 -28.53 17.30 -29.86
CA LEU A 559 -29.45 16.51 -29.05
C LEU A 559 -30.19 15.47 -29.88
N GLN A 560 -30.36 14.29 -29.33
CA GLN A 560 -31.22 13.25 -29.81
C GLN A 560 -32.26 12.94 -28.73
N LEU A 561 -33.52 13.03 -29.05
CA LEU A 561 -34.61 12.67 -28.13
C LEU A 561 -35.19 11.33 -28.54
N SER A 562 -35.42 10.45 -27.60
CA SER A 562 -36.24 9.26 -27.78
C SER A 562 -37.45 9.37 -26.85
N TYR A 563 -38.62 9.07 -27.37
CA TYR A 563 -39.86 9.01 -26.59
C TYR A 563 -40.44 7.62 -26.71
N SER A 564 -40.89 7.07 -25.59
CA SER A 564 -41.57 5.78 -25.57
C SER A 564 -42.74 5.81 -24.60
N ASN A 565 -43.86 5.25 -25.02
CA ASN A 565 -45.02 4.95 -24.18
C ASN A 565 -45.56 3.56 -24.53
N ASP A 566 -46.66 3.14 -23.92
CA ASP A 566 -47.28 1.81 -24.10
C ASP A 566 -47.78 1.53 -25.54
N LYS A 567 -47.89 2.56 -26.38
CA LYS A 567 -48.49 2.46 -27.74
C LYS A 567 -47.49 2.74 -28.86
N ALA A 568 -46.46 3.53 -28.61
CA ALA A 568 -45.52 3.95 -29.64
C ALA A 568 -44.14 4.34 -29.06
N SER A 569 -43.11 4.18 -29.87
CA SER A 569 -41.80 4.72 -29.62
C SER A 569 -41.24 5.44 -30.85
N GLY A 570 -40.48 6.50 -30.63
CA GLY A 570 -39.88 7.27 -31.72
C GLY A 570 -38.58 7.93 -31.30
N LYS A 571 -37.70 8.17 -32.28
CA LYS A 571 -36.47 8.95 -32.10
C LYS A 571 -36.55 10.23 -32.91
N PHE A 572 -36.18 11.32 -32.31
CA PHE A 572 -36.25 12.65 -32.91
C PHE A 572 -34.88 13.31 -32.87
N GLN A 573 -34.46 13.87 -34.00
CA GLN A 573 -33.31 14.75 -34.06
C GLN A 573 -33.76 16.17 -33.79
N VAL A 574 -33.15 16.83 -32.83
CA VAL A 574 -33.56 18.16 -32.39
C VAL A 574 -32.84 19.21 -33.24
N PRO A 575 -33.53 20.31 -33.65
CA PRO A 575 -32.90 21.37 -34.44
C PRO A 575 -31.67 21.97 -33.78
N PRO A 576 -30.69 22.50 -34.55
CA PRO A 576 -29.43 23.02 -34.02
C PRO A 576 -29.56 24.13 -32.95
N LYS A 577 -30.69 24.83 -32.94
CA LYS A 577 -30.97 25.83 -31.90
C LYS A 577 -31.06 25.26 -30.47
N TRP A 578 -31.14 23.93 -30.33
CA TRP A 578 -31.19 23.22 -29.05
C TRP A 578 -29.87 22.51 -28.68
N MET A 579 -28.81 22.72 -29.47
CA MET A 579 -27.49 22.20 -29.12
C MET A 579 -27.04 22.80 -27.79
N VAL A 580 -26.38 21.98 -26.95
CA VAL A 580 -25.96 22.32 -25.57
C VAL A 580 -24.48 22.13 -25.36
N THR A 581 -23.94 22.83 -24.40
CA THR A 581 -22.57 22.62 -23.91
C THR A 581 -22.54 21.41 -22.97
N PRO A 582 -21.73 20.37 -23.23
CA PRO A 582 -21.69 19.17 -22.41
C PRO A 582 -20.96 19.43 -21.08
N SER A 583 -21.67 19.83 -20.04
CA SER A 583 -21.15 20.17 -18.72
C SER A 583 -21.69 19.22 -17.64
N SER A 584 -20.95 19.09 -16.53
CA SER A 584 -21.42 18.33 -15.36
C SER A 584 -22.75 18.85 -14.84
N ALA A 585 -22.87 20.19 -14.73
CA ALA A 585 -24.10 20.83 -14.25
C ALA A 585 -25.31 20.48 -15.14
N LEU A 586 -25.14 20.48 -16.48
CA LEU A 586 -26.20 20.04 -17.39
C LEU A 586 -26.61 18.59 -17.12
N PHE A 587 -25.65 17.69 -16.97
CA PHE A 587 -25.95 16.27 -16.77
C PHE A 587 -26.63 16.03 -15.43
N ASP A 588 -26.17 16.67 -14.35
CA ASP A 588 -26.76 16.59 -13.02
C ASP A 588 -28.22 17.08 -13.00
N GLU A 589 -28.51 18.19 -13.67
CA GLU A 589 -29.89 18.72 -13.78
C GLU A 589 -30.79 17.82 -14.62
N LEU A 590 -30.28 17.29 -15.73
CA LEU A 590 -31.02 16.36 -16.59
C LEU A 590 -31.29 15.02 -15.88
N GLU A 591 -30.30 14.50 -15.14
CA GLU A 591 -30.48 13.24 -14.39
C GLU A 591 -31.47 13.40 -13.23
N LYS A 592 -31.47 14.56 -12.54
CA LYS A 592 -32.50 14.88 -11.52
C LYS A 592 -33.90 14.97 -12.13
N LEU A 593 -34.02 15.46 -13.35
CA LEU A 593 -35.32 15.60 -14.02
C LEU A 593 -35.82 14.30 -14.65
N LEU A 594 -34.94 13.56 -15.33
CA LEU A 594 -35.31 12.43 -16.20
C LEU A 594 -34.91 11.05 -15.64
N GLY A 595 -34.03 11.04 -14.64
CA GLY A 595 -33.36 9.84 -14.11
C GLY A 595 -32.06 9.52 -14.87
N SER A 596 -31.08 8.96 -14.16
CA SER A 596 -29.72 8.70 -14.68
C SER A 596 -29.69 7.76 -15.89
N ARG A 597 -30.64 6.84 -16.03
CA ARG A 597 -30.74 5.94 -17.18
C ARG A 597 -31.25 6.63 -18.47
N ALA A 598 -31.89 7.78 -18.33
CA ALA A 598 -32.47 8.52 -19.43
C ALA A 598 -31.48 9.47 -20.13
N VAL A 599 -30.35 9.75 -19.54
CA VAL A 599 -29.32 10.68 -20.04
C VAL A 599 -28.12 9.87 -20.53
N ARG A 600 -27.74 9.99 -21.80
CA ARG A 600 -26.61 9.29 -22.41
C ARG A 600 -25.81 10.21 -23.32
N VAL A 601 -24.53 10.32 -23.05
CA VAL A 601 -23.56 10.98 -23.95
C VAL A 601 -23.03 9.94 -24.95
N ASN A 602 -23.02 10.30 -26.24
CA ASN A 602 -22.40 9.48 -27.29
C ASN A 602 -21.02 10.11 -27.61
N TRP A 603 -20.00 9.30 -27.56
CA TRP A 603 -18.59 9.70 -27.70
C TRP A 603 -18.00 9.40 -29.08
#